data_54565e693965bcccccf13755923e2b87
#
_entry.id   54565e693965bcccccf13755923e2b87
#
_cell.length_a   1.000
_cell.length_b   1.000
_cell.length_c   1.000
_cell.angle_alpha   90.00
_cell.angle_beta   90.00
_cell.angle_gamma   90.00
#
_symmetry.space_group_name_H-M   'P 1'
#
loop_
_entity.id
_entity.type
_entity.pdbx_description
1 polymer ?
#
loop_
_entity_poly.entity_id
_entity_poly.type
_entity_poly.pdbx_seq_one_letter_code
_entity_poly.pdbx_strand_id
1 'polypeptide(L)'
;NRANMEAIGNLLTACGQNDLQIVVTTSPVPLMATFTNRDVVVANSYSKSILRAVAEDFASSRVNAHYFPSYEIVLNSDQGIAWTEDGRHVQPEVVHHIMALFQQHFVLV
;
A
#
# COMPACT_ATOMS: atom_id res chain seq x y z
N ASN A 1 9.36 10.28 -2.53
CA ASN A 1 8.27 9.34 -2.86
C ASN A 1 7.15 10.01 -3.66
N ARG A 2 6.61 11.17 -3.20
CA ARG A 2 5.55 11.90 -3.91
C ARG A 2 5.96 12.24 -5.35
N ALA A 3 7.12 12.86 -5.53
CA ALA A 3 7.62 13.22 -6.86
C ALA A 3 7.77 12.01 -7.80
N ASN A 4 8.17 10.86 -7.27
CA ASN A 4 8.29 9.63 -8.04
C ASN A 4 6.91 9.10 -8.48
N MET A 5 5.93 9.13 -7.60
CA MET A 5 4.56 8.72 -7.94
C MET A 5 3.95 9.64 -8.99
N GLU A 6 4.13 10.94 -8.84
CA GLU A 6 3.67 11.93 -9.83
C GLU A 6 4.37 11.73 -11.18
N ALA A 7 5.67 11.47 -11.19
CA ALA A 7 6.42 11.19 -12.40
C ALA A 7 5.91 9.94 -13.11
N ILE A 8 5.64 8.86 -12.40
CA ILE A 8 5.06 7.64 -12.97
C ILE A 8 3.67 7.93 -13.55
N GLY A 9 2.81 8.61 -12.81
CA GLY A 9 1.47 8.97 -13.28
C GLY A 9 1.50 9.84 -14.54
N ASN A 10 2.41 10.80 -14.60
CA ASN A 10 2.59 11.65 -15.77
C ASN A 10 3.14 10.89 -16.98
N LEU A 11 4.08 9.97 -16.75
CA LEU A 11 4.61 9.10 -17.81
C LEU A 11 3.51 8.22 -18.41
N LEU A 12 2.68 7.60 -17.59
CA LEU A 12 1.56 6.78 -18.05
C LEU A 12 0.57 7.58 -18.88
N THR A 13 0.26 8.79 -18.46
CA THR A 13 -0.60 9.72 -19.22
C THR A 13 0.04 10.10 -20.55
N ALA A 14 1.33 10.43 -20.55
CA ALA A 14 2.08 10.80 -21.77
C ALA A 14 2.18 9.66 -22.78
N CYS A 15 2.17 8.41 -22.33
CA CYS A 15 2.14 7.22 -23.18
C CYS A 15 0.76 6.95 -23.82
N GLY A 16 -0.21 7.84 -23.67
CA GLY A 16 -1.56 7.69 -24.23
C GLY A 16 -2.45 6.68 -23.49
N GLN A 17 -2.09 6.33 -22.27
CA GLN A 17 -2.87 5.42 -21.40
C GLN A 17 -3.95 6.19 -20.65
N ASN A 18 -4.83 6.89 -21.39
CA ASN A 18 -5.84 7.76 -20.79
C ASN A 18 -6.95 7.01 -20.03
N ASP A 19 -7.18 5.75 -20.42
CA ASP A 19 -8.18 4.88 -19.77
C ASP A 19 -7.60 4.03 -18.64
N LEU A 20 -6.30 4.18 -18.35
CA LEU A 20 -5.62 3.41 -17.32
C LEU A 20 -6.10 3.85 -15.94
N GLN A 21 -6.57 2.91 -15.15
CA GLN A 21 -6.86 3.11 -13.73
C GLN A 21 -5.64 2.70 -12.90
N ILE A 22 -5.27 3.54 -11.96
CA ILE A 22 -4.12 3.33 -11.08
C ILE A 22 -4.63 3.03 -9.69
N VAL A 23 -4.28 1.88 -9.16
CA VAL A 23 -4.58 1.53 -7.76
C VAL A 23 -3.28 1.55 -6.97
N VAL A 24 -3.25 2.35 -5.92
CA VAL A 24 -2.11 2.45 -5.00
C VAL A 24 -2.49 1.86 -3.64
N THR A 25 -1.52 1.26 -3.00
CA THR A 25 -1.68 0.73 -1.65
C THR A 25 -0.40 0.87 -0.86
N THR A 26 -0.47 0.77 0.45
CA THR A 26 0.69 0.74 1.34
C THR A 26 0.89 -0.67 1.85
N SER A 27 2.12 -1.18 1.76
CA SER A 27 2.44 -2.50 2.29
C SER A 27 2.36 -2.53 3.81
N PRO A 28 1.71 -3.51 4.43
CA PRO A 28 1.72 -3.69 5.88
C PRO A 28 3.03 -4.29 6.41
N VAL A 29 3.82 -4.96 5.57
CA VAL A 29 5.04 -5.65 5.98
C VAL A 29 6.03 -4.68 6.62
N PRO A 30 6.46 -4.91 7.87
CA PRO A 30 7.36 -4.01 8.58
C PRO A 30 8.80 -4.13 8.09
N LEU A 31 9.60 -3.09 8.35
CA LEU A 31 11.05 -3.14 8.19
C LEU A 31 11.66 -4.15 9.16
N MET A 32 12.65 -4.91 8.69
CA MET A 32 13.47 -5.77 9.55
C MET A 32 14.57 -5.02 10.25
N ALA A 33 15.15 -4.06 9.54
CA ALA A 33 16.29 -3.29 9.97
C ALA A 33 16.25 -1.91 9.33
N THR A 34 16.97 -0.98 9.92
CA THR A 34 17.20 0.33 9.36
C THR A 34 18.70 0.64 9.39
N PHE A 35 19.19 1.32 8.39
CA PHE A 35 20.58 1.80 8.34
C PHE A 35 20.73 3.20 8.95
N THR A 36 19.68 3.69 9.59
CA THR A 36 19.72 4.94 10.39
C THR A 36 20.02 4.60 11.85
N ASN A 37 20.48 5.58 12.64
CA ASN A 37 20.67 5.43 14.08
C ASN A 37 19.35 5.52 14.85
N ARG A 38 18.31 4.86 14.36
CA ARG A 38 16.98 4.85 14.97
C ARG A 38 16.56 3.43 15.31
N ASP A 39 15.73 3.30 16.30
CA ASP A 39 15.03 2.06 16.55
C ASP A 39 14.19 1.67 15.33
N VAL A 40 14.20 0.38 14.98
CA VAL A 40 13.54 -0.12 13.77
C VAL A 40 12.01 0.04 13.82
N VAL A 41 11.39 -0.06 14.99
CA VAL A 41 9.94 0.11 15.16
C VAL A 41 9.56 1.57 14.89
N VAL A 42 10.35 2.50 15.42
CA VAL A 42 10.17 3.94 15.20
C VAL A 42 10.39 4.29 13.72
N ALA A 43 11.44 3.75 13.11
CA ALA A 43 11.75 3.96 11.70
C ALA A 43 10.65 3.39 10.80
N ASN A 44 10.14 2.21 11.12
CA ASN A 44 9.03 1.59 10.39
C ASN A 44 7.75 2.43 10.47
N SER A 45 7.37 2.89 11.66
CA SER A 45 6.20 3.73 11.87
C SER A 45 6.29 5.02 11.06
N TYR A 46 7.44 5.68 11.10
CA TYR A 46 7.70 6.88 10.31
C TYR A 46 7.59 6.61 8.80
N SER A 47 8.24 5.56 8.31
CA SER A 47 8.20 5.17 6.90
C SER A 47 6.78 4.87 6.42
N LYS A 48 6.02 4.09 7.18
CA LYS A 48 4.64 3.73 6.84
C LYS A 48 3.72 4.96 6.84
N SER A 49 3.90 5.87 7.79
CA SER A 49 3.13 7.10 7.85
C SER A 49 3.34 7.99 6.61
N ILE A 50 4.60 8.13 6.17
CA ILE A 50 4.93 8.88 4.95
C ILE A 50 4.32 8.19 3.71
N LEU A 51 4.51 6.89 3.57
CA LEU A 51 4.00 6.15 2.42
C LEU A 51 2.47 6.24 2.35
N ARG A 52 1.79 6.13 3.50
CA ARG A 52 0.34 6.26 3.56
C ARG A 52 -0.13 7.66 3.17
N ALA A 53 0.51 8.69 3.68
CA ALA A 53 0.19 10.07 3.34
C ALA A 53 0.42 10.38 1.85
N VAL A 54 1.53 9.90 1.28
CA VAL A 54 1.83 10.05 -0.16
C VAL A 54 0.81 9.32 -1.02
N ALA A 55 0.43 8.11 -0.64
CA ALA A 55 -0.59 7.32 -1.36
C ALA A 55 -1.95 8.03 -1.35
N GLU A 56 -2.34 8.62 -0.20
CA GLU A 56 -3.56 9.42 -0.09
C GLU A 56 -3.54 10.64 -1.00
N ASP A 57 -2.48 11.43 -0.92
CA ASP A 57 -2.30 12.61 -1.76
C ASP A 57 -2.38 12.28 -3.25
N PHE A 58 -1.71 11.22 -3.67
CA PHE A 58 -1.70 10.78 -5.06
C PHE A 58 -3.11 10.34 -5.52
N ALA A 59 -3.77 9.49 -4.75
CA ALA A 59 -5.11 9.00 -5.08
C ALA A 59 -6.13 10.14 -5.13
N SER A 60 -6.05 11.09 -4.20
CA SER A 60 -6.98 12.23 -4.12
C SER A 60 -6.75 13.26 -5.22
N SER A 61 -5.56 13.35 -5.76
CA SER A 61 -5.18 14.37 -6.75
C SER A 61 -5.45 13.96 -8.20
N ARG A 62 -5.81 12.71 -8.46
CA ARG A 62 -6.02 12.17 -9.82
C ARG A 62 -7.35 11.45 -9.91
N VAL A 63 -8.10 11.74 -10.96
CA VAL A 63 -9.42 11.12 -11.24
C VAL A 63 -9.30 9.62 -11.51
N ASN A 64 -8.18 9.20 -12.08
CA ASN A 64 -7.92 7.80 -12.44
C ASN A 64 -7.06 7.06 -11.41
N ALA A 65 -6.88 7.61 -10.21
CA ALA A 65 -6.11 6.99 -9.14
C ALA A 65 -6.99 6.68 -7.93
N HIS A 66 -6.79 5.50 -7.36
CA HIS A 66 -7.58 4.96 -6.26
C HIS A 66 -6.65 4.40 -5.19
N TYR A 67 -7.02 4.57 -3.93
CA TYR A 67 -6.33 3.92 -2.83
C TYR A 67 -7.04 2.63 -2.43
N PHE A 68 -6.27 1.54 -2.31
CA PHE A 68 -6.76 0.26 -1.80
C PHE A 68 -6.21 0.00 -0.39
N PRO A 69 -7.08 -0.21 0.62
CA PRO A 69 -6.68 -0.17 2.03
C PRO A 69 -6.12 -1.51 2.56
N SER A 70 -5.21 -2.16 1.83
CA SER A 70 -4.60 -3.41 2.30
C SER A 70 -3.84 -3.23 3.62
N TYR A 71 -3.21 -2.09 3.81
CA TYR A 71 -2.50 -1.72 5.03
C TYR A 71 -3.45 -1.66 6.23
N GLU A 72 -4.55 -0.96 6.08
CA GLU A 72 -5.55 -0.78 7.14
C GLU A 72 -6.26 -2.10 7.48
N ILE A 73 -6.52 -2.93 6.49
CA ILE A 73 -7.13 -4.25 6.71
C ILE A 73 -6.26 -5.10 7.62
N VAL A 74 -4.95 -5.17 7.35
CA VAL A 74 -4.03 -5.96 8.16
C VAL A 74 -3.86 -5.36 9.55
N LEU A 75 -3.64 -4.04 9.65
CA LEU A 75 -3.41 -3.37 10.93
C LEU A 75 -4.59 -3.40 11.88
N ASN A 76 -5.81 -3.43 11.34
CA ASN A 76 -7.04 -3.46 12.14
C ASN A 76 -7.60 -4.88 12.31
N SER A 77 -6.92 -5.89 11.79
CA SER A 77 -7.24 -7.30 12.05
C SER A 77 -6.60 -7.77 13.35
N ASP A 78 -7.16 -8.81 13.96
CA ASP A 78 -6.55 -9.45 15.12
C ASP A 78 -5.12 -9.89 14.80
N GLN A 79 -4.18 -9.53 15.66
CA GLN A 79 -2.75 -9.78 15.42
C GLN A 79 -2.44 -11.28 15.30
N GLY A 80 -3.08 -12.12 16.09
CA GLY A 80 -2.90 -13.57 16.02
C GLY A 80 -3.49 -14.22 14.77
N ILE A 81 -4.40 -13.53 14.10
CA ILE A 81 -5.03 -13.98 12.84
C ILE A 81 -4.27 -13.42 11.64
N ALA A 82 -3.86 -12.14 11.70
CA ALA A 82 -3.30 -11.45 10.56
C ALA A 82 -1.84 -11.80 10.29
N TRP A 83 -1.06 -12.08 11.31
CA TRP A 83 0.38 -12.25 11.19
C TRP A 83 0.83 -13.68 11.44
N THR A 84 1.87 -14.12 10.73
CA THR A 84 2.58 -15.37 11.03
C THR A 84 3.33 -15.26 12.36
N GLU A 85 3.85 -16.39 12.86
CA GLU A 85 4.59 -16.43 14.13
C GLU A 85 5.79 -15.49 14.19
N ASP A 86 6.37 -15.16 13.03
CA ASP A 86 7.50 -14.23 12.95
C ASP A 86 7.10 -12.75 13.13
N GLY A 87 5.81 -12.45 13.18
CA GLY A 87 5.27 -11.10 13.33
C GLY A 87 5.56 -10.17 12.13
N ARG A 88 5.98 -10.73 10.99
CA ARG A 88 6.42 -9.97 9.83
C ARG A 88 5.66 -10.26 8.56
N HIS A 89 5.29 -11.49 8.36
CA HIS A 89 4.52 -11.91 7.19
C HIS A 89 3.04 -11.98 7.53
N VAL A 90 2.22 -11.56 6.58
CA VAL A 90 0.77 -11.66 6.70
C VAL A 90 0.35 -13.11 6.41
N GLN A 91 -0.59 -13.63 7.19
CA GLN A 91 -1.11 -14.97 6.98
C GLN A 91 -1.69 -15.14 5.56
N PRO A 92 -1.45 -16.28 4.90
CA PRO A 92 -1.93 -16.51 3.54
C PRO A 92 -3.45 -16.34 3.38
N GLU A 93 -4.22 -16.73 4.37
CA GLU A 93 -5.69 -16.59 4.37
C GLU A 93 -6.11 -15.13 4.34
N VAL A 94 -5.41 -14.27 5.07
CA VAL A 94 -5.66 -12.82 5.07
C VAL A 94 -5.26 -12.21 3.74
N VAL A 95 -4.12 -12.62 3.17
CA VAL A 95 -3.70 -12.20 1.83
C VAL A 95 -4.76 -12.59 0.78
N HIS A 96 -5.25 -13.84 0.86
CA HIS A 96 -6.29 -14.33 -0.03
C HIS A 96 -7.57 -13.50 0.08
N HIS A 97 -8.00 -13.17 1.30
CA HIS A 97 -9.16 -12.31 1.54
C HIS A 97 -8.97 -10.90 0.95
N ILE A 98 -7.80 -10.30 1.16
CA ILE A 98 -7.45 -8.99 0.60
C ILE A 98 -7.51 -9.02 -0.94
N MET A 99 -6.96 -10.06 -1.56
CA MET A 99 -6.99 -10.21 -3.01
C MET A 99 -8.40 -10.43 -3.55
N ALA A 100 -9.24 -11.15 -2.83
CA ALA A 100 -10.65 -11.31 -3.19
C ALA A 100 -11.39 -9.97 -3.15
N LEU A 101 -11.18 -9.16 -2.12
CA LEU A 101 -11.74 -7.80 -2.05
C LEU A 101 -11.24 -6.91 -3.19
N PHE A 102 -9.94 -6.98 -3.49
CA PHE A 102 -9.38 -6.23 -4.61
C PHE A 102 -10.04 -6.61 -5.94
N GLN A 103 -10.15 -7.91 -6.21
CA GLN A 103 -10.81 -8.40 -7.42
C GLN A 103 -12.27 -7.95 -7.51
N GLN A 104 -12.98 -8.01 -6.41
CA GLN A 104 -14.40 -7.63 -6.36
C GLN A 104 -14.62 -6.14 -6.66
N HIS A 105 -13.71 -5.27 -6.26
CA HIS A 105 -13.89 -3.82 -6.36
C HIS A 105 -13.19 -3.18 -7.55
N PHE A 106 -12.10 -3.77 -8.04
CA PHE A 106 -11.27 -3.15 -9.08
C PHE A 106 -11.15 -3.98 -10.35
N VAL A 107 -11.47 -5.25 -10.32
CA VAL A 107 -11.43 -6.09 -11.52
C VAL A 107 -12.85 -6.32 -12.00
N LEU A 108 -13.15 -5.79 -13.17
CA LEU A 108 -14.42 -6.07 -13.85
C LEU A 108 -14.38 -7.49 -14.41
N VAL A 109 -15.29 -8.27 -13.97
CA VAL A 109 -15.48 -9.65 -14.45
C VAL A 109 -16.59 -9.68 -15.49
#